data_cc12f0d2d84101e3df5fd933bf8df591
#
_entry.id   cc12f0d2d84101e3df5fd933bf8df591
#
_cell.length_a   1.000
_cell.length_b   1.000
_cell.length_c   1.000
_cell.angle_alpha   90.00
_cell.angle_beta   90.00
_cell.angle_gamma   90.00
#
_symmetry.space_group_name_H-M   'P 1'
#
loop_
_entity.id
_entity.type
_entity.pdbx_description
1 polymer ?
#
loop_
_entity_poly.entity_id
_entity_poly.type
_entity_poly.pdbx_seq_one_letter_code
_entity_poly.pdbx_strand_id
1 'polypeptide(L)'
;MTMPTASSNGPHSTTRIAIVGGGVVGLSLALALHQKGIACQVYESVPQVKELGVGITLLPHAMRELASLGLQSALEAVGIENEESVFFNRYGQYIYREPRGRHAGYAQPEIGLHRGKLHRILYEAALERLGPDALHTDHRCTGV
;
A
#
# COMPACT_ATOMS: atom_id res chain seq x y z
N MET A 1 38.08 -45.62 1.77
CA MET A 1 38.35 -44.68 0.67
C MET A 1 37.03 -43.99 0.38
N THR A 2 36.76 -42.91 1.10
CA THR A 2 35.45 -42.23 1.15
C THR A 2 35.57 -40.94 0.33
N MET A 3 34.79 -40.86 -0.76
CA MET A 3 34.72 -39.67 -1.61
C MET A 3 33.91 -38.56 -0.91
N PRO A 4 34.34 -37.29 -0.92
CA PRO A 4 33.54 -36.19 -0.43
C PRO A 4 32.47 -35.80 -1.47
N THR A 5 31.21 -35.74 -1.02
CA THR A 5 30.10 -35.23 -1.82
C THR A 5 30.26 -33.70 -1.99
N ALA A 6 30.40 -33.26 -3.24
CA ALA A 6 30.43 -31.88 -3.60
C ALA A 6 29.06 -31.27 -3.34
N SER A 7 28.98 -30.33 -2.39
CA SER A 7 27.86 -29.42 -2.19
C SER A 7 27.86 -28.42 -3.33
N SER A 8 26.91 -28.52 -4.26
CA SER A 8 26.68 -27.54 -5.30
C SER A 8 25.91 -26.36 -4.76
N ASN A 9 26.62 -25.39 -4.13
CA ASN A 9 26.10 -24.07 -3.94
C ASN A 9 26.16 -23.34 -5.29
N GLY A 10 25.09 -23.41 -6.06
CA GLY A 10 24.88 -22.53 -7.22
C GLY A 10 24.78 -21.10 -6.75
N PRO A 11 25.18 -20.11 -7.57
CA PRO A 11 25.08 -18.71 -7.20
C PRO A 11 23.61 -18.35 -7.01
N HIS A 12 23.19 -18.13 -5.77
CA HIS A 12 21.91 -17.47 -5.48
C HIS A 12 22.01 -16.08 -6.09
N SER A 13 21.35 -15.87 -7.21
CA SER A 13 21.14 -14.55 -7.80
C SER A 13 20.37 -13.73 -6.77
N THR A 14 21.07 -12.96 -5.96
CA THR A 14 20.45 -12.00 -5.03
C THR A 14 20.00 -10.79 -5.85
N THR A 15 18.87 -10.94 -6.53
CA THR A 15 18.22 -9.79 -7.17
C THR A 15 17.92 -8.78 -6.08
N ARG A 16 18.59 -7.63 -6.15
CA ARG A 16 18.34 -6.51 -5.23
C ARG A 16 17.32 -5.58 -5.87
N ILE A 17 16.17 -5.47 -5.25
CA ILE A 17 15.10 -4.56 -5.70
C ILE A 17 15.20 -3.27 -4.89
N ALA A 18 15.42 -2.16 -5.57
CA ALA A 18 15.34 -0.82 -5.00
C ALA A 18 14.04 -0.16 -5.49
N ILE A 19 13.22 0.29 -4.53
CA ILE A 19 11.98 1.03 -4.79
C ILE A 19 12.27 2.51 -4.54
N VAL A 20 12.16 3.33 -5.56
CA VAL A 20 12.35 4.78 -5.45
C VAL A 20 11.00 5.44 -5.20
N GLY A 21 10.87 6.03 -4.01
CA GLY A 21 9.66 6.67 -3.50
C GLY A 21 8.94 5.82 -2.44
N GLY A 22 8.88 6.33 -1.21
CA GLY A 22 8.14 5.77 -0.07
C GLY A 22 6.68 6.25 0.01
N GLY A 23 6.07 6.60 -1.11
CA GLY A 23 4.66 6.94 -1.21
C GLY A 23 3.74 5.70 -1.17
N VAL A 24 2.44 5.93 -1.33
CA VAL A 24 1.41 4.87 -1.29
C VAL A 24 1.76 3.70 -2.21
N VAL A 25 2.21 3.98 -3.44
CA VAL A 25 2.53 2.95 -4.44
C VAL A 25 3.79 2.17 -4.04
N GLY A 26 4.87 2.87 -3.66
CA GLY A 26 6.14 2.22 -3.31
C GLY A 26 6.01 1.35 -2.06
N LEU A 27 5.31 1.83 -1.03
CA LEU A 27 5.06 1.06 0.19
C LEU A 27 4.15 -0.14 -0.06
N SER A 28 3.10 0.02 -0.89
CA SER A 28 2.24 -1.12 -1.28
C SER A 28 3.03 -2.18 -2.05
N LEU A 29 3.91 -1.76 -2.96
CA LEU A 29 4.80 -2.67 -3.69
C LEU A 29 5.76 -3.39 -2.73
N ALA A 30 6.38 -2.67 -1.80
CA ALA A 30 7.28 -3.26 -0.81
C ALA A 30 6.60 -4.34 0.04
N LEU A 31 5.38 -4.05 0.52
CA LEU A 31 4.57 -5.01 1.27
C LEU A 31 4.18 -6.23 0.43
N ALA A 32 3.80 -6.03 -0.84
CA ALA A 32 3.47 -7.11 -1.75
C ALA A 32 4.67 -8.01 -2.06
N LEU A 33 5.86 -7.43 -2.25
CA LEU A 33 7.11 -8.17 -2.44
C LEU A 33 7.47 -8.97 -1.18
N HIS A 34 7.38 -8.34 -0.02
CA HIS A 34 7.60 -9.00 1.26
C HIS A 34 6.69 -10.23 1.44
N GLN A 35 5.40 -10.10 1.11
CA GLN A 35 4.44 -11.22 1.17
C GLN A 35 4.83 -12.40 0.26
N LYS A 36 5.59 -12.12 -0.81
CA LYS A 36 6.13 -13.14 -1.73
C LYS A 36 7.51 -13.63 -1.33
N GLY A 37 8.06 -13.22 -0.19
CA GLY A 37 9.41 -13.55 0.25
C GLY A 37 10.52 -12.89 -0.57
N ILE A 38 10.22 -11.82 -1.29
CA ILE A 38 11.16 -11.08 -2.13
C ILE A 38 11.67 -9.87 -1.34
N ALA A 39 12.98 -9.83 -1.08
CA ALA A 39 13.61 -8.72 -0.38
C ALA A 39 13.68 -7.47 -1.27
N CYS A 40 13.39 -6.30 -0.68
CA CYS A 40 13.52 -5.01 -1.35
C CYS A 40 13.94 -3.93 -0.35
N GLN A 41 14.39 -2.79 -0.86
CA GLN A 41 14.69 -1.58 -0.10
C GLN A 41 13.92 -0.41 -0.69
N VAL A 42 13.40 0.47 0.17
CA VAL A 42 12.63 1.65 -0.22
C VAL A 42 13.46 2.90 0.10
N TYR A 43 13.60 3.77 -0.88
CA TYR A 43 14.33 5.04 -0.75
C TYR A 43 13.35 6.19 -0.95
N GLU A 44 13.18 7.01 0.11
CA GLU A 44 12.27 8.16 0.11
C GLU A 44 13.06 9.46 0.32
N SER A 45 12.80 10.44 -0.51
CA SER A 45 13.50 11.73 -0.48
C SER A 45 13.12 12.61 0.70
N VAL A 46 11.96 12.40 1.28
CA VAL A 46 11.48 13.20 2.43
C VAL A 46 11.99 12.58 3.74
N PRO A 47 12.54 13.40 4.67
CA PRO A 47 13.07 12.88 5.92
C PRO A 47 12.01 12.35 6.88
N GLN A 48 10.78 12.81 6.78
CA GLN A 48 9.67 12.40 7.65
C GLN A 48 8.39 12.20 6.88
N VAL A 49 7.71 11.09 7.17
CA VAL A 49 6.35 10.83 6.70
C VAL A 49 5.40 11.77 7.44
N LYS A 50 4.83 12.74 6.71
CA LYS A 50 3.82 13.66 7.26
C LYS A 50 2.46 13.29 6.70
N GLU A 51 1.43 13.39 7.54
CA GLU A 51 0.04 13.23 7.12
C GLU A 51 -0.41 14.44 6.28
N LEU A 52 0.18 14.59 5.11
CA LEU A 52 -0.17 15.62 4.15
C LEU A 52 -1.14 15.06 3.12
N GLY A 53 -2.08 15.88 2.72
CA GLY A 53 -2.95 15.56 1.59
C GLY A 53 -4.40 15.93 1.81
N VAL A 54 -5.19 15.49 0.85
CA VAL A 54 -6.65 15.65 0.80
C VAL A 54 -7.31 14.28 1.00
N GLY A 55 -8.64 14.25 0.98
CA GLY A 55 -9.38 13.00 0.95
C GLY A 55 -9.03 12.14 -0.27
N ILE A 56 -9.06 10.83 -0.09
CA ILE A 56 -8.95 9.84 -1.15
C ILE A 56 -10.04 8.80 -0.95
N THR A 57 -10.58 8.30 -2.05
CA THR A 57 -11.52 7.18 -2.04
C THR A 57 -10.81 5.92 -2.51
N LEU A 58 -10.82 4.90 -1.66
CA LEU A 58 -10.36 3.55 -1.99
C LEU A 58 -11.55 2.75 -2.51
N LEU A 59 -11.55 2.49 -3.81
CA LEU A 59 -12.57 1.69 -4.45
C LEU A 59 -12.45 0.20 -4.06
N PRO A 60 -13.49 -0.62 -4.24
CA PRO A 60 -13.50 -2.03 -3.82
C PRO A 60 -12.32 -2.86 -4.34
N HIS A 61 -11.84 -2.61 -5.56
CA HIS A 61 -10.68 -3.32 -6.09
C HIS A 61 -9.36 -2.92 -5.38
N ALA A 62 -9.19 -1.64 -4.99
CA ALA A 62 -8.05 -1.22 -4.19
C ALA A 62 -8.13 -1.80 -2.77
N MET A 63 -9.32 -1.80 -2.18
CA MET A 63 -9.56 -2.41 -0.86
C MET A 63 -9.27 -3.92 -0.87
N ARG A 64 -9.58 -4.63 -1.96
CA ARG A 64 -9.24 -6.05 -2.11
C ARG A 64 -7.72 -6.28 -2.02
N GLU A 65 -6.93 -5.48 -2.73
CA GLU A 65 -5.47 -5.60 -2.71
C GLU A 65 -4.91 -5.26 -1.31
N LEU A 66 -5.41 -4.18 -0.69
CA LEU A 66 -5.00 -3.79 0.67
C LEU A 66 -5.44 -4.82 1.72
N ALA A 67 -6.61 -5.45 1.53
CA ALA A 67 -7.06 -6.57 2.36
C ALA A 67 -6.13 -7.78 2.24
N SER A 68 -5.66 -8.11 1.03
CA SER A 68 -4.69 -9.20 0.83
C SER A 68 -3.36 -8.94 1.54
N LEU A 69 -3.02 -7.66 1.75
CA LEU A 69 -1.88 -7.24 2.57
C LEU A 69 -2.20 -7.19 4.09
N GLY A 70 -3.41 -7.58 4.51
CA GLY A 70 -3.83 -7.58 5.91
C GLY A 70 -4.10 -6.19 6.50
N LEU A 71 -4.40 -5.19 5.67
CA LEU A 71 -4.58 -3.79 6.10
C LEU A 71 -6.04 -3.34 6.20
N GLN A 72 -7.00 -4.21 5.86
CA GLN A 72 -8.42 -3.84 5.78
C GLN A 72 -8.94 -3.24 7.09
N SER A 73 -8.75 -3.93 8.22
CA SER A 73 -9.26 -3.48 9.52
C SER A 73 -8.69 -2.13 9.95
N ALA A 74 -7.38 -1.88 9.67
CA ALA A 74 -6.75 -0.61 9.98
C ALA A 74 -7.33 0.54 9.14
N LEU A 75 -7.67 0.27 7.88
CA LEU A 75 -8.27 1.25 6.97
C LEU A 75 -9.73 1.53 7.34
N GLU A 76 -10.51 0.51 7.64
CA GLU A 76 -11.90 0.65 8.09
C GLU A 76 -12.00 1.43 9.42
N ALA A 77 -11.02 1.26 10.32
CA ALA A 77 -10.99 1.97 11.61
C ALA A 77 -10.78 3.48 11.48
N VAL A 78 -10.18 3.97 10.39
CA VAL A 78 -9.86 5.39 10.20
C VAL A 78 -10.61 6.05 9.05
N GLY A 79 -11.28 5.25 8.21
CA GLY A 79 -12.04 5.68 7.05
C GLY A 79 -13.55 5.68 7.30
N ILE A 80 -14.27 6.14 6.31
CA ILE A 80 -15.73 6.14 6.27
C ILE A 80 -16.15 5.26 5.09
N GLU A 81 -16.98 4.26 5.34
CA GLU A 81 -17.56 3.46 4.27
C GLU A 81 -18.59 4.29 3.50
N ASN A 82 -18.40 4.39 2.19
CA ASN A 82 -19.33 5.05 1.30
C ASN A 82 -20.44 4.05 0.92
N GLU A 83 -21.68 4.38 1.25
CA GLU A 83 -22.83 3.55 0.95
C GLU A 83 -23.42 3.87 -0.43
N GLU A 84 -23.45 5.16 -0.77
CA GLU A 84 -23.97 5.65 -2.03
C GLU A 84 -23.32 6.96 -2.48
N SER A 85 -23.41 7.27 -3.76
CA SER A 85 -23.14 8.59 -4.33
C SER A 85 -24.45 9.21 -4.81
N VAL A 86 -24.73 10.43 -4.37
CA VAL A 86 -25.94 11.17 -4.77
C VAL A 86 -25.54 12.43 -5.52
N PHE A 87 -26.15 12.66 -6.66
CA PHE A 87 -25.87 13.79 -7.53
C PHE A 87 -27.04 14.75 -7.58
N PHE A 88 -26.73 16.02 -7.41
CA PHE A 88 -27.69 17.12 -7.49
C PHE A 88 -27.19 18.14 -8.53
N ASN A 89 -28.13 18.88 -9.14
CA ASN A 89 -27.74 20.03 -9.95
C ASN A 89 -27.41 21.24 -9.07
N ARG A 90 -26.96 22.34 -9.69
CA ARG A 90 -26.61 23.61 -8.98
C ARG A 90 -27.76 24.25 -8.20
N TYR A 91 -28.99 23.81 -8.41
CA TYR A 91 -30.19 24.32 -7.71
C TYR A 91 -30.65 23.37 -6.59
N GLY A 92 -29.87 22.31 -6.28
CA GLY A 92 -30.21 21.33 -5.27
C GLY A 92 -31.25 20.30 -5.70
N GLN A 93 -31.60 20.25 -6.99
CA GLN A 93 -32.53 19.24 -7.50
C GLN A 93 -31.82 17.93 -7.70
N TYR A 94 -32.42 16.84 -7.24
CA TYR A 94 -31.93 15.49 -7.39
C TYR A 94 -31.83 15.09 -8.86
N ILE A 95 -30.70 14.50 -9.25
CA ILE A 95 -30.48 13.97 -10.59
C ILE A 95 -30.47 12.44 -10.54
N TYR A 96 -29.59 11.87 -9.72
CA TYR A 96 -29.28 10.45 -9.76
C TYR A 96 -28.56 10.02 -8.49
N ARG A 97 -28.73 8.73 -8.11
CA ARG A 97 -27.92 8.09 -7.06
C ARG A 97 -27.49 6.71 -7.52
N GLU A 98 -26.37 6.25 -7.02
CA GLU A 98 -25.87 4.91 -7.23
C GLU A 98 -25.30 4.35 -5.92
N PRO A 99 -25.51 3.06 -5.62
CA PRO A 99 -24.91 2.41 -4.48
C PRO A 99 -23.39 2.28 -4.68
N ARG A 100 -22.63 2.20 -3.56
CA ARG A 100 -21.19 2.08 -3.55
C ARG A 100 -20.74 0.86 -2.74
N GLY A 101 -19.51 0.41 -3.01
CA GLY A 101 -18.87 -0.65 -2.23
C GLY A 101 -19.76 -1.88 -2.03
N ARG A 102 -19.90 -2.32 -0.81
CA ARG A 102 -20.75 -3.46 -0.43
C ARG A 102 -22.22 -3.26 -0.82
N HIS A 103 -22.70 -2.04 -0.76
CA HIS A 103 -24.08 -1.68 -1.13
C HIS A 103 -24.33 -1.80 -2.66
N ALA A 104 -23.27 -1.76 -3.46
CA ALA A 104 -23.32 -2.05 -4.90
C ALA A 104 -23.08 -3.53 -5.24
N GLY A 105 -22.99 -4.41 -4.21
CA GLY A 105 -22.79 -5.85 -4.40
C GLY A 105 -21.33 -6.31 -4.47
N TYR A 106 -20.36 -5.42 -4.20
CA TYR A 106 -18.96 -5.81 -4.10
C TYR A 106 -18.67 -6.50 -2.76
N ALA A 107 -17.72 -7.44 -2.75
CA ALA A 107 -17.27 -8.09 -1.52
C ALA A 107 -16.52 -7.12 -0.58
N GLN A 108 -15.89 -6.10 -1.15
CA GLN A 108 -15.11 -5.11 -0.42
C GLN A 108 -15.84 -3.77 -0.33
N PRO A 109 -15.63 -3.00 0.76
CA PRO A 109 -16.21 -1.66 0.89
C PRO A 109 -15.55 -0.68 -0.08
N GLU A 110 -16.21 0.45 -0.28
CA GLU A 110 -15.59 1.67 -0.77
C GLU A 110 -15.32 2.57 0.43
N ILE A 111 -14.06 2.97 0.66
CA ILE A 111 -13.66 3.72 1.85
C ILE A 111 -13.13 5.11 1.47
N GLY A 112 -13.77 6.15 2.00
CA GLY A 112 -13.27 7.51 2.00
C GLY A 112 -12.38 7.76 3.21
N LEU A 113 -11.15 8.23 3.03
CA LEU A 113 -10.25 8.54 4.14
C LEU A 113 -9.26 9.65 3.78
N HIS A 114 -8.55 10.18 4.78
CA HIS A 114 -7.46 11.12 4.57
C HIS A 114 -6.23 10.39 4.00
N ARG A 115 -5.68 10.88 2.88
CA ARG A 115 -4.53 10.26 2.20
C ARG A 115 -3.31 10.06 3.11
N GLY A 116 -3.07 11.01 4.02
CA GLY A 116 -1.98 10.90 4.99
C GLY A 116 -2.17 9.73 5.96
N LYS A 117 -3.41 9.42 6.37
CA LYS A 117 -3.70 8.25 7.21
C LYS A 117 -3.43 6.94 6.44
N LEU A 118 -3.82 6.87 5.17
CA LEU A 118 -3.46 5.73 4.31
C LEU A 118 -1.95 5.54 4.23
N HIS A 119 -1.23 6.63 3.98
CA HIS A 119 0.24 6.59 3.86
C HIS A 119 0.88 6.13 5.17
N ARG A 120 0.42 6.63 6.32
CA ARG A 120 0.92 6.21 7.64
C ARG A 120 0.69 4.73 7.89
N ILE A 121 -0.52 4.21 7.64
CA ILE A 121 -0.82 2.78 7.79
C ILE A 121 0.12 1.91 6.95
N LEU A 122 0.35 2.28 5.69
CA LEU A 122 1.28 1.57 4.82
C LEU A 122 2.73 1.64 5.32
N TYR A 123 3.16 2.81 5.79
CA TYR A 123 4.52 3.01 6.31
C TYR A 123 4.76 2.20 7.59
N GLU A 124 3.84 2.26 8.56
CA GLU A 124 3.92 1.49 9.80
C GLU A 124 3.94 -0.02 9.52
N ALA A 125 3.08 -0.50 8.63
CA ALA A 125 3.08 -1.91 8.21
C ALA A 125 4.38 -2.33 7.50
N ALA A 126 4.94 -1.46 6.66
CA ALA A 126 6.22 -1.71 5.99
C ALA A 126 7.37 -1.74 7.01
N LEU A 127 7.41 -0.79 7.95
CA LEU A 127 8.41 -0.74 9.02
C LEU A 127 8.36 -1.98 9.90
N GLU A 128 7.15 -2.41 10.29
CA GLU A 128 6.95 -3.61 11.12
C GLU A 128 7.42 -4.89 10.41
N ARG A 129 7.12 -5.04 9.12
CA ARG A 129 7.32 -6.30 8.40
C ARG A 129 8.68 -6.41 7.73
N LEU A 130 9.18 -5.34 7.13
CA LEU A 130 10.47 -5.32 6.44
C LEU A 130 11.62 -4.95 7.37
N GLY A 131 11.33 -4.28 8.48
CA GLY A 131 12.32 -3.74 9.40
C GLY A 131 12.84 -2.35 9.00
N PRO A 132 13.51 -1.66 9.95
CA PRO A 132 14.00 -0.29 9.73
C PRO A 132 15.11 -0.22 8.66
N ASP A 133 15.88 -1.29 8.48
CA ASP A 133 16.99 -1.32 7.51
C ASP A 133 16.51 -1.41 6.04
N ALA A 134 15.21 -1.62 5.82
CA ALA A 134 14.62 -1.67 4.49
C ALA A 134 13.99 -0.34 4.04
N LEU A 135 13.82 0.63 4.95
CA LEU A 135 13.19 1.92 4.66
C LEU A 135 14.17 3.08 4.92
N HIS A 136 14.62 3.71 3.86
CA HIS A 136 15.58 4.81 3.90
C HIS A 136 14.87 6.13 3.59
N THR A 137 14.63 6.94 4.62
CA THR A 137 14.15 8.31 4.48
C THR A 137 15.32 9.28 4.29
N ASP A 138 15.07 10.48 3.79
CA ASP A 138 16.10 11.47 3.44
C ASP A 138 17.13 10.98 2.39
N HIS A 139 16.67 10.09 1.50
CA HIS A 139 17.48 9.50 0.43
C HIS A 139 16.88 9.83 -0.94
N ARG A 140 17.38 10.86 -1.59
CA ARG A 140 16.98 11.25 -2.93
C ARG A 140 17.75 10.43 -3.98
N CYS A 141 17.04 9.70 -4.83
CA CYS A 141 17.66 9.08 -6.01
C CYS A 141 18.08 10.15 -7.02
N THR A 142 19.35 10.14 -7.39
CA THR A 142 19.94 11.11 -8.35
C THR A 142 20.41 10.44 -9.64
N GLY A 143 20.34 9.11 -9.73
CA GLY A 143 20.71 8.33 -10.91
C GLY A 143 20.63 6.83 -10.63
N VAL A 144 20.62 6.02 -11.66
CA VAL A 144 20.70 4.56 -11.67
C VAL A 144 21.74 4.14 -12.69
#